data_2ccaab4bb9b29ac9f702abc283a24294
#
_entry.id   2ccaab4bb9b29ac9f702abc283a24294
#
_cell.length_a   1.000
_cell.length_b   1.000
_cell.length_c   1.000
_cell.angle_alpha   90.00
_cell.angle_beta   90.00
_cell.angle_gamma   90.00
#
_symmetry.space_group_name_H-M   'P 1'
#
loop_
_entity.id
_entity.type
_entity.pdbx_description
1 polymer ?
#
loop_
_entity_poly.entity_id
_entity_poly.type
_entity_poly.pdbx_seq_one_letter_code
_entity_poly.pdbx_strand_id
1 'polypeptide(L)'
;MNTCKAALRILKARKLYVIIYLVLIGTMMFSISWQIMRGSTAAGATTYEPESARIAVIDRDDDAEHVAQSLRSYLALDGEMVTIDDDSISLQQAVASNYVDLIAIVPQGFAERYLQYADNATATQPTIDTVVSYASGAGSLAQLKVNEFLSLTRTAYLGMPQAQRTLDAAMATTLDAATADMKQSHIAVVSSDSEDDGTTPGSSAFAGTLKTGLYPLLLVMPVCTFLVVSTFNDNEIRRRLYSSPARLVSLEVQQMLTCGTFGLLVCAAYTAVTFLLMALAGVSFTGLNAMNVGLSFVSLMVYTLMAIACGFLLGSSGFNEMATNGFVNVFALLVMFTSGMAFPVDMMPDPMIIIGKLLPGWWLCSSIDHVFGLGTASSSGVDYGAWASSTGLVAMFAVAFICLGLALGRIRRARPTLASPATTQLAK
;
A
#
# COMPACT_ATOMS: atom_id res chain seq x y z
N MET A 1 -19.48 -17.17 33.65
CA MET A 1 -19.99 -17.70 32.35
C MET A 1 -21.20 -16.95 31.78
N ASN A 2 -22.08 -16.38 32.58
CA ASN A 2 -23.26 -15.64 32.03
C ASN A 2 -22.86 -14.34 31.31
N THR A 3 -21.84 -13.64 31.78
CA THR A 3 -21.34 -12.39 31.18
C THR A 3 -20.76 -12.62 29.78
N CYS A 4 -19.98 -13.70 29.58
CA CYS A 4 -19.47 -14.08 28.27
C CYS A 4 -20.59 -14.36 27.26
N LYS A 5 -21.64 -15.10 27.71
CA LYS A 5 -22.82 -15.34 26.85
C LYS A 5 -23.58 -14.05 26.52
N ALA A 6 -23.68 -13.12 27.47
CA ALA A 6 -24.29 -11.81 27.23
C ALA A 6 -23.47 -10.97 26.24
N ALA A 7 -22.14 -10.90 26.41
CA ALA A 7 -21.25 -10.19 25.47
C ALA A 7 -21.34 -10.76 24.05
N LEU A 8 -21.35 -12.10 23.90
CA LEU A 8 -21.54 -12.74 22.59
C LEU A 8 -22.93 -12.44 21.99
N ARG A 9 -23.98 -12.36 22.80
CA ARG A 9 -25.32 -11.96 22.32
C ARG A 9 -25.34 -10.51 21.84
N ILE A 10 -24.64 -9.59 22.53
CA ILE A 10 -24.50 -8.20 22.10
C ILE A 10 -23.83 -8.12 20.73
N LEU A 11 -22.68 -8.82 20.55
CA LEU A 11 -21.97 -8.89 19.27
C LEU A 11 -22.86 -9.48 18.16
N LYS A 12 -23.61 -10.56 18.48
CA LYS A 12 -24.56 -11.16 17.52
C LYS A 12 -25.71 -10.23 17.18
N ALA A 13 -26.23 -9.44 18.13
CA ALA A 13 -27.30 -8.48 17.89
C ALA A 13 -26.83 -7.33 16.97
N ARG A 14 -25.54 -6.95 17.06
CA ARG A 14 -24.91 -5.90 16.25
C ARG A 14 -24.10 -6.48 15.08
N LYS A 15 -24.53 -7.61 14.52
CA LYS A 15 -23.84 -8.33 13.43
C LYS A 15 -23.52 -7.48 12.20
N LEU A 16 -24.31 -6.42 11.94
CA LEU A 16 -24.06 -5.52 10.80
C LEU A 16 -22.70 -4.83 10.88
N TYR A 17 -22.27 -4.40 12.08
CA TYR A 17 -20.93 -3.82 12.25
C TYR A 17 -19.83 -4.83 11.92
N VAL A 18 -19.98 -6.07 12.43
CA VAL A 18 -19.01 -7.15 12.14
C VAL A 18 -18.98 -7.46 10.65
N ILE A 19 -20.15 -7.53 9.99
CA ILE A 19 -20.23 -7.83 8.55
C ILE A 19 -19.60 -6.69 7.73
N ILE A 20 -19.94 -5.43 8.01
CA ILE A 20 -19.42 -4.29 7.24
C ILE A 20 -17.92 -4.17 7.42
N TYR A 21 -17.43 -4.11 8.64
CA TYR A 21 -16.00 -3.85 8.87
C TYR A 21 -15.11 -5.07 8.65
N LEU A 22 -15.55 -6.28 8.98
CA LEU A 22 -14.73 -7.47 8.82
C LEU A 22 -14.86 -8.08 7.44
N VAL A 23 -16.09 -8.26 6.94
CA VAL A 23 -16.30 -8.96 5.67
C VAL A 23 -16.11 -8.02 4.50
N LEU A 24 -16.81 -6.86 4.47
CA LEU A 24 -16.77 -5.97 3.31
C LEU A 24 -15.40 -5.30 3.18
N ILE A 25 -14.87 -4.71 4.25
CA ILE A 25 -13.54 -4.07 4.22
C ILE A 25 -12.44 -5.14 4.13
N GLY A 26 -12.59 -6.28 4.80
CA GLY A 26 -11.67 -7.41 4.69
C GLY A 26 -11.56 -7.94 3.26
N THR A 27 -12.68 -8.13 2.56
CA THR A 27 -12.67 -8.56 1.15
C THR A 27 -12.01 -7.52 0.24
N MET A 28 -12.22 -6.23 0.49
CA MET A 28 -11.53 -5.17 -0.24
C MET A 28 -10.01 -5.26 -0.04
N MET A 29 -9.53 -5.42 1.19
CA MET A 29 -8.10 -5.58 1.48
C MET A 29 -7.53 -6.85 0.86
N PHE A 30 -8.27 -7.95 0.90
CA PHE A 30 -7.86 -9.19 0.23
C PHE A 30 -7.82 -9.07 -1.28
N SER A 31 -8.68 -8.27 -1.90
CA SER A 31 -8.62 -7.99 -3.34
C SER A 31 -7.33 -7.27 -3.73
N ILE A 32 -6.89 -6.33 -2.91
CA ILE A 32 -5.59 -5.64 -3.08
C ILE A 32 -4.44 -6.64 -2.93
N SER A 33 -4.46 -7.47 -1.88
CA SER A 33 -3.46 -8.52 -1.67
C SER A 33 -3.41 -9.54 -2.82
N TRP A 34 -4.56 -9.88 -3.38
CA TRP A 34 -4.66 -10.75 -4.55
C TRP A 34 -3.96 -10.17 -5.78
N GLN A 35 -4.11 -8.87 -6.03
CA GLN A 35 -3.41 -8.19 -7.14
C GLN A 35 -1.90 -8.17 -6.91
N ILE A 36 -1.44 -7.90 -5.69
CA ILE A 36 -0.03 -7.93 -5.32
C ILE A 36 0.55 -9.34 -5.52
N MET A 37 -0.17 -10.39 -5.08
CA MET A 37 0.26 -11.78 -5.27
C MET A 37 0.37 -12.18 -6.74
N ARG A 38 -0.59 -11.78 -7.57
CA ARG A 38 -0.52 -12.03 -9.01
C ARG A 38 0.61 -11.29 -9.69
N GLY A 39 0.89 -10.07 -9.27
CA GLY A 39 2.06 -9.31 -9.73
C GLY A 39 3.38 -10.00 -9.35
N SER A 40 3.49 -10.55 -8.15
CA SER A 40 4.69 -11.26 -7.70
C SER A 40 4.89 -12.63 -8.39
N THR A 41 3.81 -13.32 -8.78
CA THR A 41 3.91 -14.56 -9.57
C THR A 41 4.25 -14.28 -11.04
N ALA A 42 3.81 -13.15 -11.60
CA ALA A 42 4.22 -12.69 -12.92
C ALA A 42 5.69 -12.21 -12.92
N ALA A 43 6.17 -11.66 -11.82
CA ALA A 43 7.58 -11.27 -11.63
C ALA A 43 8.54 -12.47 -11.50
N GLY A 44 8.03 -13.70 -11.42
CA GLY A 44 8.80 -14.93 -11.62
C GLY A 44 9.23 -15.19 -13.07
N ALA A 45 8.82 -14.33 -14.01
CA ALA A 45 9.43 -14.25 -15.32
C ALA A 45 10.90 -13.82 -15.16
N THR A 46 11.83 -14.67 -15.60
CA THR A 46 13.27 -14.43 -15.58
C THR A 46 13.71 -13.28 -16.50
N THR A 47 12.76 -12.63 -17.16
CA THR A 47 12.97 -11.54 -18.11
C THR A 47 12.08 -10.37 -17.68
N TYR A 48 12.67 -9.22 -17.44
CA TYR A 48 11.94 -7.98 -17.24
C TYR A 48 11.33 -7.54 -18.59
N GLU A 49 10.00 -7.52 -18.66
CA GLU A 49 9.29 -6.84 -19.74
C GLU A 49 8.87 -5.48 -19.22
N PRO A 50 9.46 -4.37 -19.70
CA PRO A 50 9.02 -3.04 -19.31
C PRO A 50 7.56 -2.83 -19.74
N GLU A 51 6.79 -2.15 -18.91
CA GLU A 51 5.44 -1.72 -19.28
C GLU A 51 5.53 -0.85 -20.53
N SER A 52 4.84 -1.25 -21.61
CA SER A 52 4.88 -0.53 -22.88
C SER A 52 4.18 0.82 -22.73
N ALA A 53 4.91 1.90 -22.95
CA ALA A 53 4.36 3.26 -22.92
C ALA A 53 3.47 3.51 -24.15
N ARG A 54 2.34 4.15 -23.97
CA ARG A 54 1.50 4.65 -25.08
C ARG A 54 2.04 6.01 -25.52
N ILE A 55 2.56 6.06 -26.73
CA ILE A 55 3.34 7.20 -27.23
C ILE A 55 2.67 7.80 -28.45
N ALA A 56 2.50 9.12 -28.46
CA ALA A 56 2.11 9.86 -29.64
C ALA A 56 3.29 10.71 -30.14
N VAL A 57 3.55 10.68 -31.44
CA VAL A 57 4.55 11.55 -32.10
C VAL A 57 3.82 12.48 -33.06
N ILE A 58 3.93 13.77 -32.78
CA ILE A 58 3.37 14.86 -33.57
C ILE A 58 4.48 15.46 -34.41
N ASP A 59 4.26 15.55 -35.70
CA ASP A 59 5.19 16.13 -36.63
C ASP A 59 4.73 17.51 -37.06
N ARG A 60 5.56 18.52 -36.82
CA ARG A 60 5.36 19.93 -37.30
C ARG A 60 6.47 20.36 -38.22
N ASP A 61 7.36 19.46 -38.63
CA ASP A 61 8.50 19.69 -39.51
C ASP A 61 8.25 19.16 -40.94
N ASP A 62 6.99 18.82 -41.27
CA ASP A 62 6.57 18.23 -42.54
C ASP A 62 7.42 16.99 -42.93
N ASP A 63 7.79 16.18 -41.91
CA ASP A 63 8.66 15.00 -41.99
C ASP A 63 10.00 15.27 -42.75
N ALA A 64 10.56 16.43 -42.53
CA ALA A 64 11.86 16.81 -43.10
C ALA A 64 12.91 15.78 -42.68
N GLU A 65 13.65 15.25 -43.65
CA GLU A 65 14.65 14.17 -43.46
C GLU A 65 14.09 12.93 -42.74
N HIS A 66 12.78 12.68 -42.79
CA HIS A 66 12.08 11.52 -42.17
C HIS A 66 12.31 11.40 -40.67
N VAL A 67 12.55 12.48 -39.94
CA VAL A 67 12.85 12.49 -38.52
C VAL A 67 11.69 11.94 -37.70
N ALA A 68 10.47 12.45 -37.95
CA ALA A 68 9.28 12.02 -37.20
C ALA A 68 8.95 10.53 -37.46
N GLN A 69 9.10 10.07 -38.70
CA GLN A 69 8.88 8.68 -39.07
C GLN A 69 9.91 7.75 -38.40
N SER A 70 11.18 8.12 -38.42
CA SER A 70 12.26 7.34 -37.80
C SER A 70 12.13 7.27 -36.28
N LEU A 71 11.76 8.41 -35.64
CA LEU A 71 11.47 8.47 -34.21
C LEU A 71 10.27 7.57 -33.84
N ARG A 72 9.18 7.59 -34.66
CA ARG A 72 8.04 6.70 -34.44
C ARG A 72 8.47 5.22 -34.52
N SER A 73 9.28 4.88 -35.54
CA SER A 73 9.77 3.51 -35.70
C SER A 73 10.65 3.05 -34.55
N TYR A 74 11.49 3.95 -34.02
CA TYR A 74 12.35 3.67 -32.87
C TYR A 74 11.56 3.48 -31.59
N LEU A 75 10.60 4.37 -31.31
CA LEU A 75 9.77 4.28 -30.12
C LEU A 75 8.77 3.13 -30.16
N ALA A 76 8.35 2.69 -31.37
CA ALA A 76 7.49 1.52 -31.58
C ALA A 76 8.17 0.20 -31.24
N LEU A 77 9.49 0.16 -31.06
CA LEU A 77 10.19 -1.06 -30.65
C LEU A 77 9.75 -1.55 -29.27
N ASP A 78 9.49 -0.62 -28.32
CA ASP A 78 9.13 -0.94 -26.94
C ASP A 78 7.81 -0.30 -26.48
N GLY A 79 7.20 0.59 -27.31
CA GLY A 79 5.99 1.33 -26.99
C GLY A 79 4.85 1.05 -27.93
N GLU A 80 3.64 1.33 -27.47
CA GLU A 80 2.43 1.33 -28.29
C GLU A 80 2.22 2.71 -28.91
N MET A 81 2.21 2.78 -30.25
CA MET A 81 2.02 4.05 -30.96
C MET A 81 0.55 4.41 -31.05
N VAL A 82 0.22 5.62 -30.55
CA VAL A 82 -1.14 6.18 -30.56
C VAL A 82 -1.18 7.38 -31.50
N THR A 83 -2.24 7.47 -32.29
CA THR A 83 -2.47 8.63 -33.19
C THR A 83 -3.37 9.65 -32.49
N ILE A 84 -2.96 10.91 -32.47
CA ILE A 84 -3.74 12.01 -31.89
C ILE A 84 -3.71 13.18 -32.88
N ASP A 85 -4.80 13.92 -32.95
CA ASP A 85 -4.86 15.12 -33.75
C ASP A 85 -4.00 16.24 -33.12
N ASP A 86 -3.28 17.01 -33.99
CA ASP A 86 -2.46 18.15 -33.54
C ASP A 86 -3.32 19.38 -33.23
N ASP A 87 -4.16 19.23 -32.22
CA ASP A 87 -5.00 20.31 -31.67
C ASP A 87 -4.74 20.42 -30.16
N SER A 88 -4.66 21.65 -29.66
CA SER A 88 -4.31 21.93 -28.29
C SER A 88 -5.27 21.26 -27.26
N ILE A 89 -6.55 21.15 -27.64
CA ILE A 89 -7.58 20.55 -26.79
C ILE A 89 -7.39 19.01 -26.75
N SER A 90 -7.20 18.39 -27.92
CA SER A 90 -6.98 16.96 -28.07
C SER A 90 -5.71 16.51 -27.34
N LEU A 91 -4.62 17.26 -27.45
CA LEU A 91 -3.37 16.98 -26.76
C LEU A 91 -3.51 17.08 -25.24
N GLN A 92 -4.15 18.14 -24.72
CA GLN A 92 -4.41 18.28 -23.29
C GLN A 92 -5.32 17.19 -22.76
N GLN A 93 -6.38 16.84 -23.49
CA GLN A 93 -7.33 15.81 -23.09
C GLN A 93 -6.67 14.42 -23.07
N ALA A 94 -5.81 14.11 -24.04
CA ALA A 94 -5.10 12.84 -24.13
C ALA A 94 -4.18 12.61 -22.90
N VAL A 95 -3.47 13.66 -22.46
CA VAL A 95 -2.63 13.60 -21.27
C VAL A 95 -3.48 13.57 -19.98
N ALA A 96 -4.51 14.42 -19.89
CA ALA A 96 -5.36 14.52 -18.70
C ALA A 96 -6.19 13.25 -18.45
N SER A 97 -6.59 12.53 -19.52
CA SER A 97 -7.32 11.26 -19.42
C SER A 97 -6.41 10.04 -19.26
N ASN A 98 -5.09 10.22 -19.22
CA ASN A 98 -4.09 9.15 -19.27
C ASN A 98 -4.27 8.24 -20.51
N TYR A 99 -4.74 8.79 -21.64
CA TYR A 99 -4.85 8.06 -22.89
C TYR A 99 -3.49 7.81 -23.51
N VAL A 100 -2.53 8.73 -23.29
CA VAL A 100 -1.12 8.61 -23.67
C VAL A 100 -0.22 8.87 -22.48
N ASP A 101 0.93 8.20 -22.45
CA ASP A 101 1.95 8.34 -21.43
C ASP A 101 3.01 9.37 -21.82
N LEU A 102 3.29 9.52 -23.14
CA LEU A 102 4.21 10.52 -23.70
C LEU A 102 3.65 11.07 -25.00
N ILE A 103 3.75 12.39 -25.18
CA ILE A 103 3.60 13.07 -26.47
C ILE A 103 4.97 13.68 -26.82
N ALA A 104 5.52 13.31 -27.97
CA ALA A 104 6.72 13.90 -28.53
C ALA A 104 6.34 14.77 -29.73
N ILE A 105 6.69 16.04 -29.71
CA ILE A 105 6.38 17.04 -30.77
C ILE A 105 7.68 17.43 -31.43
N VAL A 106 7.84 17.08 -32.70
CA VAL A 106 8.95 17.54 -33.54
C VAL A 106 8.66 18.95 -34.01
N PRO A 107 9.39 20.00 -33.53
CA PRO A 107 9.09 21.37 -33.88
C PRO A 107 9.60 21.70 -35.28
N GLN A 108 8.95 22.69 -35.90
CA GLN A 108 9.32 23.17 -37.24
C GLN A 108 10.80 23.59 -37.36
N GLY A 109 11.48 23.17 -38.42
CA GLY A 109 12.91 23.39 -38.67
C GLY A 109 13.82 22.56 -37.76
N PHE A 110 13.31 21.48 -37.18
CA PHE A 110 14.11 20.63 -36.29
C PHE A 110 15.23 19.91 -37.05
N ALA A 111 14.94 19.30 -38.18
CA ALA A 111 15.91 18.55 -38.98
C ALA A 111 17.12 19.42 -39.37
N GLU A 112 16.89 20.63 -39.85
CA GLU A 112 17.95 21.57 -40.23
C GLU A 112 18.83 21.96 -39.02
N ARG A 113 18.23 22.29 -37.90
CA ARG A 113 18.96 22.64 -36.68
C ARG A 113 19.72 21.43 -36.10
N TYR A 114 19.19 20.23 -36.26
CA TYR A 114 19.84 19.02 -35.81
C TYR A 114 21.05 18.68 -36.66
N LEU A 115 21.00 18.86 -37.98
CA LEU A 115 22.15 18.72 -38.88
C LEU A 115 23.27 19.72 -38.51
N GLN A 116 22.94 21.00 -38.29
CA GLN A 116 23.90 22.01 -37.84
C GLN A 116 24.58 21.60 -36.50
N TYR A 117 23.80 21.02 -35.58
CA TYR A 117 24.33 20.52 -34.33
C TYR A 117 25.19 19.26 -34.52
N ALA A 118 24.79 18.36 -35.42
CA ALA A 118 25.56 17.14 -35.70
C ALA A 118 26.95 17.46 -36.29
N ASP A 119 27.06 18.48 -37.18
CA ASP A 119 28.29 18.91 -37.79
C ASP A 119 29.19 19.73 -36.86
N ASN A 120 28.58 20.50 -35.90
CA ASN A 120 29.32 21.42 -35.05
C ASN A 120 29.14 21.12 -33.57
N ALA A 121 30.23 20.65 -32.92
CA ALA A 121 30.21 20.27 -31.49
C ALA A 121 29.90 21.43 -30.51
N THR A 122 30.04 22.70 -30.97
CA THR A 122 29.79 23.90 -30.16
C THR A 122 28.35 24.44 -30.31
N ALA A 123 27.55 23.87 -31.23
CA ALA A 123 26.16 24.24 -31.39
C ALA A 123 25.30 23.65 -30.24
N THR A 124 24.25 24.36 -29.85
CA THR A 124 23.30 23.91 -28.84
C THR A 124 22.45 22.76 -29.41
N GLN A 125 22.33 21.67 -28.66
CA GLN A 125 21.50 20.53 -29.06
C GLN A 125 20.03 20.96 -29.17
N PRO A 126 19.40 20.78 -30.33
CA PRO A 126 17.97 21.00 -30.48
C PRO A 126 17.20 19.92 -29.70
N THR A 127 16.14 20.31 -29.05
CA THR A 127 15.28 19.41 -28.25
C THR A 127 13.97 19.16 -28.97
N ILE A 128 13.46 17.96 -28.85
CA ILE A 128 12.07 17.61 -29.17
C ILE A 128 11.22 17.98 -27.97
N ASP A 129 10.13 18.68 -28.18
CA ASP A 129 9.22 19.04 -27.10
C ASP A 129 8.48 17.79 -26.63
N THR A 130 8.53 17.51 -25.33
CA THR A 130 7.90 16.31 -24.76
C THR A 130 6.92 16.66 -23.66
N VAL A 131 5.75 16.06 -23.70
CA VAL A 131 4.73 16.16 -22.64
C VAL A 131 4.53 14.75 -22.05
N VAL A 132 4.82 14.61 -20.75
CA VAL A 132 4.76 13.34 -20.04
C VAL A 132 3.57 13.34 -19.09
N SER A 133 2.84 12.22 -19.03
CA SER A 133 1.83 12.03 -17.98
C SER A 133 2.52 11.74 -16.65
N TYR A 134 2.19 12.51 -15.61
CA TYR A 134 2.71 12.30 -14.26
C TYR A 134 2.21 11.02 -13.59
N ALA A 135 1.19 10.39 -14.15
CA ALA A 135 0.60 9.18 -13.61
C ALA A 135 1.36 7.89 -14.00
N SER A 136 2.23 7.98 -15.01
CA SER A 136 2.93 6.81 -15.58
C SER A 136 4.45 6.95 -15.50
N GLY A 137 5.11 5.98 -14.88
CA GLY A 137 6.57 5.84 -14.93
C GLY A 137 7.07 5.49 -16.34
N ALA A 138 6.26 4.82 -17.14
CA ALA A 138 6.58 4.44 -18.52
C ALA A 138 6.76 5.67 -19.42
N GLY A 139 6.00 6.76 -19.19
CA GLY A 139 6.17 8.01 -19.92
C GLY A 139 7.54 8.66 -19.71
N SER A 140 8.07 8.62 -18.49
CA SER A 140 9.42 9.14 -18.19
C SER A 140 10.53 8.31 -18.85
N LEU A 141 10.37 6.98 -18.91
CA LEU A 141 11.29 6.10 -19.64
C LEU A 141 11.24 6.36 -21.14
N ALA A 142 10.04 6.55 -21.70
CA ALA A 142 9.88 6.90 -23.12
C ALA A 142 10.51 8.25 -23.47
N GLN A 143 10.45 9.24 -22.55
CA GLN A 143 11.16 10.52 -22.73
C GLN A 143 12.68 10.34 -22.79
N LEU A 144 13.25 9.46 -21.95
CA LEU A 144 14.67 9.14 -22.01
C LEU A 144 15.04 8.52 -23.36
N LYS A 145 14.19 7.65 -23.92
CA LYS A 145 14.40 7.03 -25.23
C LYS A 145 14.38 8.05 -26.39
N VAL A 146 13.57 9.11 -26.29
CA VAL A 146 13.64 10.21 -27.28
C VAL A 146 15.02 10.86 -27.28
N ASN A 147 15.58 11.13 -26.11
CA ASN A 147 16.91 11.71 -25.99
C ASN A 147 18.02 10.73 -26.42
N GLU A 148 17.85 9.46 -26.12
CA GLU A 148 18.73 8.36 -26.54
C GLU A 148 18.76 8.26 -28.06
N PHE A 149 17.61 8.24 -28.73
CA PHE A 149 17.50 8.24 -30.18
C PHE A 149 18.31 9.39 -30.82
N LEU A 150 18.16 10.61 -30.32
CA LEU A 150 18.91 11.76 -30.83
C LEU A 150 20.42 11.60 -30.60
N SER A 151 20.83 11.11 -29.44
CA SER A 151 22.25 10.90 -29.13
C SER A 151 22.88 9.81 -30.00
N LEU A 152 22.18 8.69 -30.17
CA LEU A 152 22.64 7.59 -31.03
C LEU A 152 22.69 7.99 -32.50
N THR A 153 21.68 8.71 -32.99
CA THR A 153 21.64 9.23 -34.36
C THR A 153 22.84 10.15 -34.63
N ARG A 154 23.21 11.01 -33.70
CA ARG A 154 24.42 11.84 -33.83
C ARG A 154 25.69 10.99 -33.88
N THR A 155 25.77 10.00 -33.00
CA THR A 155 26.94 9.11 -32.98
C THR A 155 27.08 8.34 -34.29
N ALA A 156 25.95 7.82 -34.81
CA ALA A 156 25.91 7.18 -36.12
C ALA A 156 26.33 8.12 -37.26
N TYR A 157 25.79 9.36 -37.26
CA TYR A 157 26.12 10.38 -38.26
C TYR A 157 27.62 10.72 -38.29
N LEU A 158 28.23 10.92 -37.12
CA LEU A 158 29.65 11.22 -37.00
C LEU A 158 30.53 10.02 -37.36
N GLY A 159 30.07 8.79 -37.15
CA GLY A 159 30.76 7.56 -37.49
C GLY A 159 30.80 7.26 -39.00
N MET A 160 29.95 7.92 -39.81
CA MET A 160 29.90 7.69 -41.26
C MET A 160 31.02 8.41 -42.02
N PRO A 161 31.49 7.83 -43.15
CA PRO A 161 32.37 8.54 -44.06
C PRO A 161 31.73 9.84 -44.58
N GLN A 162 32.48 10.94 -44.66
CA GLN A 162 31.98 12.25 -44.96
C GLN A 162 31.16 12.34 -46.26
N ALA A 163 31.50 11.53 -47.27
CA ALA A 163 30.81 11.45 -48.56
C ALA A 163 29.40 10.77 -48.49
N GLN A 164 29.07 10.09 -47.40
CA GLN A 164 27.81 9.34 -47.24
C GLN A 164 26.98 9.83 -46.04
N ARG A 165 27.39 10.93 -45.42
CA ARG A 165 26.68 11.48 -44.25
C ARG A 165 25.36 12.09 -44.67
N THR A 166 24.27 11.39 -44.36
CA THR A 166 22.92 11.93 -44.47
C THR A 166 22.23 11.62 -43.13
N LEU A 167 21.29 12.47 -42.75
CA LEU A 167 20.55 12.27 -41.49
C LEU A 167 19.69 11.00 -41.55
N ASP A 168 19.08 10.77 -42.70
CA ASP A 168 18.26 9.58 -42.95
C ASP A 168 19.06 8.27 -42.80
N ALA A 169 20.28 8.20 -43.39
CA ALA A 169 21.13 7.02 -43.23
C ALA A 169 21.62 6.84 -41.77
N ALA A 170 21.86 7.90 -41.04
CA ALA A 170 22.21 7.85 -39.62
C ALA A 170 21.08 7.31 -38.76
N MET A 171 19.83 7.77 -38.99
CA MET A 171 18.65 7.28 -38.31
C MET A 171 18.35 5.81 -38.63
N ALA A 172 18.50 5.40 -39.91
CA ALA A 172 18.38 3.99 -40.31
C ALA A 172 19.40 3.11 -39.58
N THR A 173 20.67 3.55 -39.49
CA THR A 173 21.71 2.82 -38.75
C THR A 173 21.39 2.73 -37.25
N THR A 174 20.84 3.79 -36.67
CA THR A 174 20.42 3.79 -35.26
C THR A 174 19.27 2.80 -35.02
N LEU A 175 18.30 2.74 -35.94
CA LEU A 175 17.18 1.80 -35.85
C LEU A 175 17.63 0.35 -36.00
N ASP A 176 18.56 0.08 -36.95
CA ASP A 176 19.12 -1.26 -37.13
C ASP A 176 19.93 -1.70 -35.92
N ALA A 177 20.72 -0.81 -35.31
CA ALA A 177 21.45 -1.10 -34.08
C ALA A 177 20.52 -1.38 -32.91
N ALA A 178 19.46 -0.56 -32.73
CA ALA A 178 18.47 -0.77 -31.67
C ALA A 178 17.72 -2.10 -31.84
N THR A 179 17.32 -2.45 -33.06
CA THR A 179 16.66 -3.74 -33.32
C THR A 179 17.57 -4.95 -33.10
N ALA A 180 18.88 -4.80 -33.35
CA ALA A 180 19.88 -5.84 -33.09
C ALA A 180 20.10 -6.00 -31.58
N ASP A 181 20.16 -4.90 -30.83
CA ASP A 181 20.35 -4.89 -29.37
C ASP A 181 19.16 -5.51 -28.66
N MET A 182 17.93 -5.20 -29.06
CA MET A 182 16.72 -5.83 -28.52
C MET A 182 16.70 -7.35 -28.69
N LYS A 183 17.26 -7.88 -29.75
CA LYS A 183 17.36 -9.35 -29.96
C LYS A 183 18.40 -10.00 -29.06
N GLN A 184 19.35 -9.24 -28.55
CA GLN A 184 20.46 -9.76 -27.73
C GLN A 184 20.33 -9.38 -26.25
N SER A 185 19.63 -8.29 -25.96
CA SER A 185 19.48 -7.75 -24.60
C SER A 185 18.29 -8.42 -23.91
N HIS A 186 18.51 -9.57 -23.32
CA HIS A 186 17.65 -10.07 -22.27
C HIS A 186 18.20 -9.50 -20.95
N ILE A 187 17.57 -8.46 -20.41
CA ILE A 187 17.82 -8.05 -19.04
C ILE A 187 17.32 -9.19 -18.16
N ALA A 188 18.20 -10.11 -17.80
CA ALA A 188 17.92 -11.04 -16.73
C ALA A 188 17.72 -10.19 -15.47
N VAL A 189 16.51 -10.13 -14.96
CA VAL A 189 16.30 -9.67 -13.59
C VAL A 189 17.04 -10.67 -12.72
N VAL A 190 18.28 -10.36 -12.38
CA VAL A 190 18.93 -10.96 -11.24
C VAL A 190 18.15 -10.40 -10.05
N SER A 191 17.00 -11.03 -9.73
CA SER A 191 16.52 -10.94 -8.37
C SER A 191 17.73 -11.34 -7.55
N SER A 192 18.10 -10.53 -6.59
CA SER A 192 19.13 -10.89 -5.60
C SER A 192 18.53 -11.99 -4.69
N ASP A 193 18.11 -13.09 -5.30
CA ASP A 193 17.99 -14.39 -4.70
C ASP A 193 19.43 -14.89 -4.48
N SER A 194 20.19 -14.10 -3.72
CA SER A 194 21.25 -14.67 -2.93
C SER A 194 20.53 -15.72 -2.08
N GLU A 195 20.80 -16.98 -2.37
CA GLU A 195 20.29 -18.15 -1.64
C GLU A 195 20.50 -18.06 -0.11
N ASP A 196 21.10 -16.98 0.36
CA ASP A 196 21.49 -16.73 1.76
C ASP A 196 20.59 -15.74 2.51
N ASP A 197 19.68 -14.97 1.85
CA ASP A 197 18.86 -13.96 2.52
C ASP A 197 17.47 -14.44 2.99
N GLY A 198 17.11 -15.69 2.72
CA GLY A 198 15.86 -16.30 3.21
C GLY A 198 14.55 -15.66 2.72
N THR A 199 14.63 -14.66 1.86
CA THR A 199 13.46 -13.97 1.29
C THR A 199 13.00 -14.66 0.02
N THR A 200 12.01 -15.51 0.14
CA THR A 200 11.37 -16.14 -1.02
C THR A 200 10.14 -15.36 -1.45
N PRO A 201 9.71 -15.45 -2.72
CA PRO A 201 8.45 -14.85 -3.18
C PRO A 201 7.24 -15.25 -2.32
N GLY A 202 7.27 -16.47 -1.76
CA GLY A 202 6.24 -16.95 -0.83
C GLY A 202 6.24 -16.21 0.50
N SER A 203 7.40 -15.90 1.08
CA SER A 203 7.50 -15.19 2.36
C SER A 203 7.07 -13.72 2.22
N SER A 204 7.46 -13.04 1.15
CA SER A 204 7.06 -11.65 0.89
C SER A 204 5.55 -11.53 0.61
N ALA A 205 4.97 -12.44 -0.18
CA ALA A 205 3.54 -12.48 -0.45
C ALA A 205 2.72 -12.77 0.83
N PHE A 206 3.17 -13.70 1.67
CA PHE A 206 2.54 -13.99 2.95
C PHE A 206 2.58 -12.79 3.90
N ALA A 207 3.76 -12.20 4.09
CA ALA A 207 3.95 -11.04 4.95
C ALA A 207 3.13 -9.84 4.48
N GLY A 208 3.18 -9.52 3.17
CA GLY A 208 2.42 -8.44 2.56
C GLY A 208 0.92 -8.61 2.79
N THR A 209 0.38 -9.80 2.54
CA THR A 209 -1.05 -10.10 2.78
C THR A 209 -1.41 -10.02 4.25
N LEU A 210 -0.55 -10.53 5.15
CA LEU A 210 -0.83 -10.49 6.58
C LEU A 210 -0.85 -9.05 7.12
N LYS A 211 0.01 -8.17 6.60
CA LYS A 211 0.00 -6.73 6.92
C LYS A 211 -1.31 -6.04 6.56
N THR A 212 -1.99 -6.45 5.48
CA THR A 212 -3.29 -5.86 5.11
C THR A 212 -4.38 -6.09 6.15
N GLY A 213 -4.21 -7.07 7.05
CA GLY A 213 -5.07 -7.30 8.22
C GLY A 213 -5.07 -6.17 9.25
N LEU A 214 -4.04 -5.31 9.25
CA LEU A 214 -3.90 -4.18 10.15
C LEU A 214 -5.16 -3.29 10.15
N TYR A 215 -5.63 -2.90 8.98
CA TYR A 215 -6.72 -1.96 8.83
C TYR A 215 -8.08 -2.52 9.29
N PRO A 216 -8.59 -3.64 8.79
CA PRO A 216 -9.86 -4.20 9.24
C PRO A 216 -9.86 -4.60 10.71
N LEU A 217 -8.74 -5.09 11.26
CA LEU A 217 -8.64 -5.41 12.68
C LEU A 217 -8.76 -4.17 13.56
N LEU A 218 -8.13 -3.05 13.15
CA LEU A 218 -8.22 -1.79 13.88
C LEU A 218 -9.59 -1.12 13.76
N LEU A 219 -10.37 -1.46 12.75
CA LEU A 219 -11.76 -1.01 12.63
C LEU A 219 -12.71 -1.85 13.48
N VAL A 220 -12.63 -3.17 13.35
CA VAL A 220 -13.60 -4.09 13.98
C VAL A 220 -13.42 -4.19 15.49
N MET A 221 -12.19 -4.41 15.95
CA MET A 221 -11.95 -4.74 17.35
C MET A 221 -12.30 -3.63 18.33
N PRO A 222 -11.91 -2.35 18.08
CA PRO A 222 -12.30 -1.26 18.97
C PRO A 222 -13.80 -1.04 18.99
N VAL A 223 -14.49 -1.09 17.85
CA VAL A 223 -15.95 -0.90 17.78
C VAL A 223 -16.68 -2.02 18.50
N CYS A 224 -16.32 -3.29 18.26
CA CYS A 224 -16.93 -4.44 18.94
C CYS A 224 -16.72 -4.37 20.46
N THR A 225 -15.51 -4.03 20.90
CA THR A 225 -15.20 -3.90 22.33
C THR A 225 -15.94 -2.73 22.95
N PHE A 226 -15.96 -1.59 22.25
CA PHE A 226 -16.74 -0.42 22.68
C PHE A 226 -18.22 -0.78 22.89
N LEU A 227 -18.85 -1.46 21.92
CA LEU A 227 -20.26 -1.85 22.00
C LEU A 227 -20.54 -2.75 23.21
N VAL A 228 -19.64 -3.70 23.49
CA VAL A 228 -19.76 -4.56 24.69
C VAL A 228 -19.63 -3.71 25.96
N VAL A 229 -18.55 -2.93 26.08
CA VAL A 229 -18.24 -2.16 27.29
C VAL A 229 -19.30 -1.07 27.54
N SER A 230 -19.73 -0.35 26.51
CA SER A 230 -20.76 0.71 26.62
C SER A 230 -22.09 0.13 27.06
N THR A 231 -22.51 -1.03 26.52
CA THR A 231 -23.76 -1.68 26.93
C THR A 231 -23.75 -2.08 28.41
N PHE A 232 -22.62 -2.62 28.91
CA PHE A 232 -22.51 -2.95 30.33
C PHE A 232 -22.35 -1.72 31.23
N ASN A 233 -21.89 -0.59 30.70
CA ASN A 233 -21.79 0.69 31.39
C ASN A 233 -23.08 1.51 31.35
N ASP A 234 -24.13 1.04 30.67
CA ASP A 234 -25.45 1.67 30.70
C ASP A 234 -25.98 1.73 32.14
N ASN A 235 -26.60 2.86 32.48
CA ASN A 235 -27.01 3.16 33.85
C ASN A 235 -27.98 2.11 34.45
N GLU A 236 -28.89 1.57 33.66
CA GLU A 236 -29.83 0.55 34.15
C GLU A 236 -29.16 -0.79 34.36
N ILE A 237 -28.37 -1.25 33.41
CA ILE A 237 -27.63 -2.52 33.47
C ILE A 237 -26.64 -2.46 34.62
N ARG A 238 -25.93 -1.34 34.72
CA ARG A 238 -24.93 -1.09 35.75
C ARG A 238 -25.53 -1.15 37.16
N ARG A 239 -26.69 -0.53 37.40
CA ARG A 239 -27.40 -0.60 38.69
C ARG A 239 -27.74 -2.03 39.09
N ARG A 240 -28.20 -2.84 38.13
CA ARG A 240 -28.49 -4.27 38.35
C ARG A 240 -27.23 -5.09 38.62
N LEU A 241 -26.12 -4.75 37.97
CA LEU A 241 -24.82 -5.42 38.20
C LEU A 241 -24.25 -5.09 39.59
N TYR A 242 -24.39 -3.83 40.05
CA TYR A 242 -23.93 -3.41 41.38
C TYR A 242 -24.73 -4.05 42.52
N SER A 243 -26.01 -4.38 42.29
CA SER A 243 -26.83 -5.11 43.26
C SER A 243 -26.57 -6.63 43.27
N SER A 244 -25.74 -7.14 42.34
CA SER A 244 -25.40 -8.54 42.27
C SER A 244 -24.16 -8.85 43.15
N PRO A 245 -24.03 -10.06 43.71
CA PRO A 245 -22.85 -10.45 44.52
C PRO A 245 -21.58 -10.64 43.71
N ALA A 246 -21.58 -10.40 42.40
CA ALA A 246 -20.45 -10.56 41.52
C ALA A 246 -19.43 -9.42 41.69
N ARG A 247 -18.14 -9.74 41.76
CA ARG A 247 -17.07 -8.75 41.83
C ARG A 247 -16.96 -8.02 40.47
N LEU A 248 -17.03 -6.69 40.48
CA LEU A 248 -16.95 -5.86 39.26
C LEU A 248 -15.72 -6.15 38.39
N VAL A 249 -14.56 -6.35 39.03
CA VAL A 249 -13.33 -6.71 38.32
C VAL A 249 -13.48 -8.03 37.53
N SER A 250 -14.17 -9.02 38.10
CA SER A 250 -14.46 -10.28 37.42
C SER A 250 -15.35 -10.08 36.18
N LEU A 251 -16.27 -9.13 36.22
CA LEU A 251 -17.14 -8.81 35.08
C LEU A 251 -16.34 -8.14 33.96
N GLU A 252 -15.49 -7.16 34.29
CA GLU A 252 -14.63 -6.47 33.31
C GLU A 252 -13.65 -7.47 32.64
N VAL A 253 -13.02 -8.33 33.43
CA VAL A 253 -12.12 -9.39 32.91
C VAL A 253 -12.87 -10.36 31.99
N GLN A 254 -14.08 -10.78 32.34
CA GLN A 254 -14.87 -11.68 31.48
C GLN A 254 -15.27 -11.02 30.16
N GLN A 255 -15.57 -9.72 30.15
CA GLN A 255 -15.84 -8.96 28.93
C GLN A 255 -14.60 -8.91 28.03
N MET A 256 -13.45 -8.55 28.62
CA MET A 256 -12.18 -8.51 27.89
C MET A 256 -11.78 -9.88 27.35
N LEU A 257 -11.96 -10.94 28.14
CA LEU A 257 -11.68 -12.31 27.69
C LEU A 257 -12.59 -12.71 26.51
N THR A 258 -13.87 -12.30 26.54
CA THR A 258 -14.79 -12.58 25.42
C THR A 258 -14.38 -11.84 24.14
N CYS A 259 -13.99 -10.56 24.27
CA CYS A 259 -13.47 -9.79 23.14
C CYS A 259 -12.15 -10.39 22.64
N GLY A 260 -11.27 -10.82 23.55
CA GLY A 260 -10.00 -11.48 23.22
C GLY A 260 -10.17 -12.81 22.47
N THR A 261 -11.14 -13.67 22.93
CA THR A 261 -11.44 -14.92 22.21
C THR A 261 -12.03 -14.66 20.82
N PHE A 262 -12.89 -13.65 20.69
CA PHE A 262 -13.37 -13.22 19.38
C PHE A 262 -12.24 -12.72 18.49
N GLY A 263 -11.33 -11.89 19.04
CA GLY A 263 -10.14 -11.42 18.34
C GLY A 263 -9.23 -12.55 17.87
N LEU A 264 -9.00 -13.56 18.72
CA LEU A 264 -8.23 -14.76 18.36
C LEU A 264 -8.84 -15.50 17.17
N LEU A 265 -10.17 -15.68 17.18
CA LEU A 265 -10.88 -16.32 16.08
C LEU A 265 -10.74 -15.52 14.77
N VAL A 266 -10.81 -14.20 14.86
CA VAL A 266 -10.63 -13.32 13.68
C VAL A 266 -9.19 -13.39 13.16
N CYS A 267 -8.18 -13.37 14.04
CA CYS A 267 -6.77 -13.53 13.63
C CYS A 267 -6.54 -14.89 12.96
N ALA A 268 -7.07 -15.97 13.53
CA ALA A 268 -6.95 -17.30 12.96
C ALA A 268 -7.64 -17.38 11.58
N ALA A 269 -8.84 -16.80 11.45
CA ALA A 269 -9.55 -16.73 10.17
C ALA A 269 -8.75 -15.92 9.15
N TYR A 270 -8.16 -14.79 9.55
CA TYR A 270 -7.36 -13.94 8.68
C TYR A 270 -6.13 -14.68 8.15
N THR A 271 -5.40 -15.35 9.03
CA THR A 271 -4.25 -16.17 8.67
C THR A 271 -4.65 -17.35 7.76
N ALA A 272 -5.76 -18.01 8.04
CA ALA A 272 -6.29 -19.09 7.19
C ALA A 272 -6.65 -18.59 5.79
N VAL A 273 -7.30 -17.42 5.69
CA VAL A 273 -7.62 -16.80 4.41
C VAL A 273 -6.35 -16.39 3.65
N THR A 274 -5.30 -15.91 4.34
CA THR A 274 -3.99 -15.62 3.72
C THR A 274 -3.42 -16.87 3.05
N PHE A 275 -3.40 -18.02 3.74
CA PHE A 275 -2.98 -19.29 3.13
C PHE A 275 -3.86 -19.74 1.97
N LEU A 276 -5.17 -19.54 2.09
CA LEU A 276 -6.10 -19.85 1.01
C LEU A 276 -5.82 -19.00 -0.24
N LEU A 277 -5.59 -17.71 -0.06
CA LEU A 277 -5.26 -16.79 -1.16
C LEU A 277 -3.95 -17.17 -1.85
N MET A 278 -2.91 -17.52 -1.08
CA MET A 278 -1.64 -18.01 -1.64
C MET A 278 -1.85 -19.27 -2.47
N ALA A 279 -2.62 -20.24 -1.95
CA ALA A 279 -2.93 -21.48 -2.67
C ALA A 279 -3.69 -21.20 -3.97
N LEU A 280 -4.68 -20.29 -3.95
CA LEU A 280 -5.46 -19.91 -5.14
C LEU A 280 -4.63 -19.11 -6.16
N ALA A 281 -3.69 -18.28 -5.69
CA ALA A 281 -2.80 -17.52 -6.56
C ALA A 281 -1.65 -18.35 -7.16
N GLY A 282 -1.46 -19.59 -6.70
CA GLY A 282 -0.38 -20.46 -7.16
C GLY A 282 0.99 -20.06 -6.60
N VAL A 283 1.03 -19.26 -5.53
CA VAL A 283 2.29 -18.87 -4.86
C VAL A 283 2.84 -20.06 -4.10
N SER A 284 4.12 -20.38 -4.32
CA SER A 284 4.78 -21.50 -3.64
C SER A 284 4.91 -21.24 -2.14
N PHE A 285 4.70 -22.25 -1.31
CA PHE A 285 4.92 -22.20 0.14
C PHE A 285 6.39 -22.40 0.53
N THR A 286 7.29 -22.51 -0.43
CA THR A 286 8.73 -22.63 -0.19
C THR A 286 9.25 -21.40 0.53
N GLY A 287 10.07 -21.59 1.56
CA GLY A 287 10.59 -20.48 2.40
C GLY A 287 9.68 -20.05 3.56
N LEU A 288 8.45 -20.56 3.66
CA LEU A 288 7.61 -20.35 4.84
C LEU A 288 8.03 -21.31 5.96
N ASN A 289 8.81 -20.80 6.92
CA ASN A 289 9.12 -21.55 8.13
C ASN A 289 7.92 -21.47 9.10
N ALA A 290 7.51 -22.60 9.67
CA ALA A 290 6.41 -22.66 10.64
C ALA A 290 6.65 -21.74 11.86
N MET A 291 7.91 -21.56 12.28
CA MET A 291 8.27 -20.61 13.34
C MET A 291 7.96 -19.17 12.96
N ASN A 292 8.33 -18.76 11.75
CA ASN A 292 8.09 -17.39 11.26
C ASN A 292 6.61 -17.09 11.10
N VAL A 293 5.83 -18.07 10.61
CA VAL A 293 4.37 -17.98 10.56
C VAL A 293 3.78 -17.86 11.96
N GLY A 294 4.25 -18.66 12.92
CA GLY A 294 3.82 -18.60 14.31
C GLY A 294 4.12 -17.25 14.98
N LEU A 295 5.32 -16.70 14.75
CA LEU A 295 5.73 -15.41 15.30
C LEU A 295 4.92 -14.25 14.69
N SER A 296 4.67 -14.27 13.38
CA SER A 296 3.83 -13.26 12.73
C SER A 296 2.36 -13.33 13.20
N PHE A 297 1.84 -14.54 13.47
CA PHE A 297 0.53 -14.70 14.10
C PHE A 297 0.51 -14.11 15.53
N VAL A 298 1.58 -14.29 16.32
CA VAL A 298 1.69 -13.65 17.64
C VAL A 298 1.70 -12.13 17.52
N SER A 299 2.43 -11.56 16.57
CA SER A 299 2.42 -10.10 16.31
C SER A 299 1.01 -9.59 16.00
N LEU A 300 0.29 -10.29 15.10
CA LEU A 300 -1.09 -9.95 14.74
C LEU A 300 -2.04 -10.04 15.94
N MET A 301 -1.84 -11.06 16.78
CA MET A 301 -2.63 -11.24 18.00
C MET A 301 -2.38 -10.13 19.03
N VAL A 302 -1.12 -9.76 19.26
CA VAL A 302 -0.76 -8.65 20.17
C VAL A 302 -1.36 -7.32 19.65
N TYR A 303 -1.33 -7.10 18.35
CA TYR A 303 -1.97 -5.94 17.74
C TYR A 303 -3.50 -5.94 17.92
N THR A 304 -4.12 -7.09 17.77
CA THR A 304 -5.56 -7.26 18.02
C THR A 304 -5.93 -6.98 19.48
N LEU A 305 -5.09 -7.43 20.43
CA LEU A 305 -5.27 -7.10 21.85
C LEU A 305 -5.12 -5.60 22.12
N MET A 306 -4.20 -4.92 21.44
CA MET A 306 -4.05 -3.46 21.49
C MET A 306 -5.30 -2.76 20.94
N ALA A 307 -5.87 -3.24 19.83
CA ALA A 307 -7.11 -2.71 19.27
C ALA A 307 -8.32 -2.90 20.22
N ILE A 308 -8.40 -4.05 20.89
CA ILE A 308 -9.38 -4.31 21.95
C ILE A 308 -9.21 -3.33 23.11
N ALA A 309 -7.95 -3.09 23.54
CA ALA A 309 -7.64 -2.13 24.60
C ALA A 309 -8.05 -0.69 24.23
N CYS A 310 -7.88 -0.30 22.95
CA CYS A 310 -8.38 0.97 22.44
C CYS A 310 -9.91 1.05 22.55
N GLY A 311 -10.64 0.00 22.16
CA GLY A 311 -12.09 -0.07 22.31
C GLY A 311 -12.56 -0.02 23.78
N PHE A 312 -11.81 -0.64 24.69
CA PHE A 312 -12.04 -0.54 26.13
C PHE A 312 -11.88 0.90 26.63
N LEU A 313 -10.82 1.59 26.20
CA LEU A 313 -10.60 3.00 26.52
C LEU A 313 -11.81 3.86 26.07
N LEU A 314 -12.25 3.71 24.82
CA LEU A 314 -13.39 4.47 24.27
C LEU A 314 -14.70 4.16 25.02
N GLY A 315 -14.96 2.89 25.33
CA GLY A 315 -16.14 2.48 26.11
C GLY A 315 -16.13 2.98 27.55
N SER A 316 -14.97 3.07 28.16
CA SER A 316 -14.77 3.59 29.53
C SER A 316 -14.86 5.12 29.58
N SER A 317 -14.44 5.80 28.52
CA SER A 317 -14.43 7.27 28.42
C SER A 317 -15.83 7.87 28.24
N GLY A 318 -16.82 7.06 27.83
CA GLY A 318 -18.21 7.49 27.63
C GLY A 318 -18.46 8.24 26.34
N PHE A 319 -17.67 7.94 25.34
CA PHE A 319 -17.99 8.35 23.99
C PHE A 319 -19.36 7.79 23.57
N ASN A 320 -20.05 8.49 22.68
CA ASN A 320 -21.23 7.93 22.03
C ASN A 320 -20.81 7.05 20.84
N GLU A 321 -21.73 6.26 20.31
CA GLU A 321 -21.47 5.33 19.20
C GLU A 321 -20.97 6.05 17.94
N MET A 322 -21.54 7.22 17.62
CA MET A 322 -21.15 8.02 16.45
C MET A 322 -19.72 8.56 16.58
N ALA A 323 -19.37 9.15 17.73
CA ALA A 323 -18.04 9.67 17.98
C ALA A 323 -16.97 8.56 18.00
N THR A 324 -17.31 7.39 18.54
CA THR A 324 -16.43 6.22 18.55
C THR A 324 -16.17 5.74 17.13
N ASN A 325 -17.19 5.58 16.30
CA ASN A 325 -17.02 5.18 14.90
C ASN A 325 -16.19 6.21 14.13
N GLY A 326 -16.47 7.50 14.30
CA GLY A 326 -15.68 8.58 13.68
C GLY A 326 -14.21 8.52 14.08
N PHE A 327 -13.92 8.41 15.39
CA PHE A 327 -12.56 8.32 15.90
C PHE A 327 -11.83 7.08 15.36
N VAL A 328 -12.47 5.90 15.44
CA VAL A 328 -11.86 4.64 15.01
C VAL A 328 -11.55 4.66 13.52
N ASN A 329 -12.43 5.20 12.67
CA ASN A 329 -12.20 5.31 11.23
C ASN A 329 -11.00 6.23 10.92
N VAL A 330 -10.97 7.44 11.52
CA VAL A 330 -9.85 8.38 11.31
C VAL A 330 -8.54 7.79 11.82
N PHE A 331 -8.56 7.19 13.01
CA PHE A 331 -7.38 6.58 13.61
C PHE A 331 -6.86 5.40 12.79
N ALA A 332 -7.75 4.53 12.30
CA ALA A 332 -7.39 3.39 11.47
C ALA A 332 -6.80 3.82 10.12
N LEU A 333 -7.37 4.85 9.47
CA LEU A 333 -6.82 5.43 8.24
C LEU A 333 -5.43 6.02 8.47
N LEU A 334 -5.26 6.81 9.54
CA LEU A 334 -3.97 7.40 9.89
C LEU A 334 -2.92 6.30 10.09
N VAL A 335 -3.25 5.27 10.86
CA VAL A 335 -2.36 4.12 11.11
C VAL A 335 -2.06 3.37 9.81
N MET A 336 -3.05 3.14 8.95
CA MET A 336 -2.88 2.44 7.68
C MET A 336 -1.87 3.16 6.77
N PHE A 337 -2.05 4.46 6.58
CA PHE A 337 -1.19 5.22 5.67
C PHE A 337 0.24 5.43 6.21
N THR A 338 0.42 5.46 7.53
CA THR A 338 1.74 5.71 8.15
C THR A 338 2.49 4.45 8.57
N SER A 339 1.92 3.26 8.36
CA SER A 339 2.50 2.00 8.85
C SER A 339 3.48 1.32 7.90
N GLY A 340 3.59 1.76 6.64
CA GLY A 340 4.32 1.03 5.61
C GLY A 340 3.49 -0.10 4.96
N MET A 341 2.18 -0.21 5.28
CA MET A 341 1.27 -1.17 4.66
C MET A 341 0.74 -0.67 3.32
N ALA A 342 0.30 0.59 3.27
CA ALA A 342 -0.31 1.19 2.09
C ALA A 342 0.72 1.65 1.05
N PHE A 343 1.88 2.11 1.52
CA PHE A 343 3.00 2.55 0.70
C PHE A 343 4.30 1.91 1.19
N PRO A 344 5.20 1.51 0.29
CA PRO A 344 6.56 1.12 0.66
C PRO A 344 7.26 2.22 1.46
N VAL A 345 8.02 1.84 2.48
CA VAL A 345 8.70 2.79 3.38
C VAL A 345 9.63 3.73 2.62
N ASP A 346 10.26 3.25 1.54
CA ASP A 346 11.20 4.00 0.71
C ASP A 346 10.51 5.15 -0.09
N MET A 347 9.20 5.07 -0.28
CA MET A 347 8.39 6.11 -0.94
C MET A 347 7.79 7.12 0.06
N MET A 348 7.97 6.88 1.38
CA MET A 348 7.36 7.73 2.40
C MET A 348 8.25 8.94 2.71
N PRO A 349 7.70 10.15 2.76
CA PRO A 349 8.44 11.32 3.22
C PRO A 349 8.77 11.21 4.73
N ASP A 350 9.93 11.76 5.15
CA ASP A 350 10.42 11.70 6.53
C ASP A 350 9.40 12.08 7.62
N PRO A 351 8.57 13.14 7.47
CA PRO A 351 7.55 13.47 8.47
C PRO A 351 6.52 12.34 8.67
N MET A 352 6.18 11.61 7.61
CA MET A 352 5.23 10.52 7.67
C MET A 352 5.81 9.30 8.40
N ILE A 353 7.10 9.03 8.21
CA ILE A 353 7.84 7.99 8.92
C ILE A 353 7.89 8.31 10.42
N ILE A 354 8.16 9.57 10.79
CA ILE A 354 8.20 10.00 12.19
C ILE A 354 6.83 9.79 12.85
N ILE A 355 5.74 10.21 12.20
CA ILE A 355 4.37 9.98 12.69
C ILE A 355 4.06 8.49 12.80
N GLY A 356 4.45 7.71 11.79
CA GLY A 356 4.26 6.25 11.78
C GLY A 356 4.89 5.57 12.99
N LYS A 357 6.13 5.93 13.35
CA LYS A 357 6.86 5.39 14.50
C LYS A 357 6.20 5.71 15.86
N LEU A 358 5.34 6.73 15.91
CA LEU A 358 4.53 7.06 17.11
C LEU A 358 3.22 6.25 17.18
N LEU A 359 2.93 5.45 16.15
CA LEU A 359 1.68 4.71 16.03
C LEU A 359 1.92 3.19 16.05
N PRO A 360 0.97 2.40 16.57
CA PRO A 360 1.16 0.96 16.75
C PRO A 360 1.24 0.17 15.44
N GLY A 361 0.71 0.69 14.34
CA GLY A 361 0.72 0.01 13.04
C GLY A 361 2.11 -0.12 12.44
N TRP A 362 2.96 0.88 12.59
CA TRP A 362 4.37 0.82 12.17
C TRP A 362 5.08 -0.39 12.79
N TRP A 363 4.92 -0.57 14.09
CA TRP A 363 5.58 -1.63 14.84
C TRP A 363 5.03 -3.03 14.52
N LEU A 364 3.75 -3.12 14.14
CA LEU A 364 3.21 -4.38 13.60
C LEU A 364 3.87 -4.72 12.26
N CYS A 365 3.90 -3.78 11.32
CA CYS A 365 4.52 -4.00 10.00
C CYS A 365 6.01 -4.34 10.15
N SER A 366 6.75 -3.56 10.95
CA SER A 366 8.17 -3.85 11.26
C SER A 366 8.37 -5.22 11.90
N SER A 367 7.49 -5.64 12.82
CA SER A 367 7.61 -6.96 13.44
C SER A 367 7.46 -8.10 12.43
N ILE A 368 6.54 -7.96 11.49
CA ILE A 368 6.35 -8.95 10.41
C ILE A 368 7.57 -8.95 9.48
N ASP A 369 8.08 -7.75 9.13
CA ASP A 369 9.25 -7.62 8.26
C ASP A 369 10.49 -8.27 8.86
N HIS A 370 10.76 -8.06 10.15
CA HIS A 370 11.89 -8.67 10.84
C HIS A 370 11.82 -10.20 10.91
N VAL A 371 10.62 -10.78 10.98
CA VAL A 371 10.43 -12.25 10.97
C VAL A 371 10.77 -12.87 9.63
N PHE A 372 10.49 -12.15 8.54
CA PHE A 372 10.73 -12.66 7.18
C PHE A 372 11.96 -12.05 6.50
N GLY A 373 12.74 -11.21 7.21
CA GLY A 373 13.92 -10.54 6.64
C GLY A 373 13.55 -9.53 5.56
N LEU A 374 12.36 -8.92 5.63
CA LEU A 374 11.88 -7.97 4.63
C LEU A 374 12.13 -6.52 5.07
N GLY A 375 12.36 -5.64 4.09
CA GLY A 375 12.47 -4.19 4.31
C GLY A 375 13.90 -3.69 4.53
N THR A 376 14.06 -2.36 4.41
CA THR A 376 15.34 -1.64 4.49
C THR A 376 16.05 -1.75 5.84
N ALA A 377 15.33 -2.13 6.90
CA ALA A 377 15.89 -2.31 8.24
C ALA A 377 16.57 -3.67 8.45
N SER A 378 16.37 -4.63 7.55
CA SER A 378 16.85 -6.02 7.65
C SER A 378 18.03 -6.26 6.71
N SER A 379 19.10 -5.51 6.87
CA SER A 379 20.34 -5.74 6.11
C SER A 379 21.04 -7.08 6.43
N SER A 380 20.51 -7.84 7.38
CA SER A 380 21.10 -9.08 7.91
C SER A 380 20.15 -10.29 7.96
N GLY A 381 19.06 -10.29 7.18
CA GLY A 381 18.10 -11.41 7.18
C GLY A 381 17.12 -11.39 8.36
N VAL A 382 16.67 -12.56 8.82
CA VAL A 382 15.68 -12.71 9.90
C VAL A 382 16.25 -12.27 11.25
N ASP A 383 15.59 -11.29 11.92
CA ASP A 383 15.97 -10.76 13.23
C ASP A 383 14.85 -10.98 14.27
N TYR A 384 14.98 -12.01 15.07
CA TYR A 384 14.02 -12.31 16.15
C TYR A 384 14.11 -11.31 17.31
N GLY A 385 15.27 -10.66 17.54
CA GLY A 385 15.44 -9.65 18.58
C GLY A 385 14.67 -8.37 18.24
N ALA A 386 14.81 -7.91 16.99
CA ALA A 386 14.07 -6.78 16.47
C ALA A 386 12.55 -7.07 16.38
N TRP A 387 12.15 -8.32 16.04
CA TRP A 387 10.75 -8.75 16.12
C TRP A 387 10.20 -8.62 17.54
N ALA A 388 10.92 -9.12 18.54
CA ALA A 388 10.47 -9.08 19.93
C ALA A 388 10.33 -7.65 20.44
N SER A 389 11.27 -6.75 20.11
CA SER A 389 11.20 -5.34 20.48
C SER A 389 10.03 -4.63 19.82
N SER A 390 9.78 -4.85 18.52
CA SER A 390 8.67 -4.25 17.79
C SER A 390 7.32 -4.76 18.31
N THR A 391 7.17 -6.06 18.53
CA THR A 391 5.96 -6.65 19.13
C THR A 391 5.75 -6.17 20.56
N GLY A 392 6.83 -6.01 21.33
CA GLY A 392 6.81 -5.45 22.68
C GLY A 392 6.31 -4.01 22.72
N LEU A 393 6.68 -3.18 21.74
CA LEU A 393 6.16 -1.82 21.62
C LEU A 393 4.65 -1.82 21.35
N VAL A 394 4.14 -2.70 20.48
CA VAL A 394 2.69 -2.85 20.29
C VAL A 394 1.99 -3.26 21.59
N ALA A 395 2.58 -4.16 22.37
CA ALA A 395 2.05 -4.55 23.68
C ALA A 395 2.04 -3.37 24.68
N MET A 396 3.05 -2.50 24.65
CA MET A 396 3.09 -1.28 25.49
C MET A 396 1.93 -0.33 25.14
N PHE A 397 1.57 -0.16 23.87
CA PHE A 397 0.37 0.60 23.48
C PHE A 397 -0.90 -0.02 24.08
N ALA A 398 -1.03 -1.36 24.06
CA ALA A 398 -2.16 -2.03 24.68
C ALA A 398 -2.25 -1.73 26.18
N VAL A 399 -1.14 -1.82 26.91
CA VAL A 399 -1.06 -1.50 28.34
C VAL A 399 -1.42 -0.03 28.59
N ALA A 400 -0.90 0.89 27.78
CA ALA A 400 -1.21 2.32 27.91
C ALA A 400 -2.72 2.58 27.73
N PHE A 401 -3.36 1.98 26.72
CA PHE A 401 -4.81 2.14 26.50
C PHE A 401 -5.63 1.54 27.64
N ILE A 402 -5.22 0.39 28.20
CA ILE A 402 -5.89 -0.19 29.37
C ILE A 402 -5.76 0.73 30.59
N CYS A 403 -4.55 1.22 30.89
CA CYS A 403 -4.31 2.12 32.02
C CYS A 403 -5.11 3.42 31.90
N LEU A 404 -5.14 4.03 30.72
CA LEU A 404 -5.94 5.22 30.43
C LEU A 404 -7.44 4.92 30.57
N GLY A 405 -7.91 3.80 30.06
CA GLY A 405 -9.31 3.37 30.15
C GLY A 405 -9.74 3.16 31.60
N LEU A 406 -8.91 2.52 32.42
CA LEU A 406 -9.14 2.34 33.86
C LEU A 406 -9.14 3.68 34.62
N ALA A 407 -8.22 4.58 34.31
CA ALA A 407 -8.13 5.90 34.94
C ALA A 407 -9.37 6.75 34.62
N LEU A 408 -9.77 6.84 33.34
CA LEU A 408 -10.95 7.57 32.91
C LEU A 408 -12.23 6.94 33.46
N GLY A 409 -12.32 5.62 33.47
CA GLY A 409 -13.43 4.89 34.08
C GLY A 409 -13.57 5.19 35.57
N ARG A 410 -12.45 5.29 36.33
CA ARG A 410 -12.48 5.69 37.75
C ARG A 410 -12.94 7.14 37.94
N ILE A 411 -12.42 8.07 37.16
CA ILE A 411 -12.80 9.49 37.23
C ILE A 411 -14.30 9.67 36.97
N ARG A 412 -14.85 8.99 35.97
CA ARG A 412 -16.29 9.05 35.67
C ARG A 412 -17.13 8.46 36.78
N ARG A 413 -16.67 7.37 37.39
CA ARG A 413 -17.39 6.75 38.53
C ARG A 413 -17.37 7.65 39.77
N ALA A 414 -16.33 8.45 39.97
CA ALA A 414 -16.22 9.39 41.09
C ALA A 414 -17.01 10.67 40.90
N ARG A 415 -17.38 11.04 39.67
CA ARG A 415 -18.28 12.22 39.44
C ARG A 415 -19.72 11.84 39.78
N PRO A 416 -20.39 12.54 40.75
CA PRO A 416 -21.77 12.34 41.01
C PRO A 416 -22.55 12.68 39.74
N THR A 417 -23.32 11.74 39.23
CA THR A 417 -24.31 12.06 38.19
C THR A 417 -25.28 13.06 38.77
N LEU A 418 -25.15 14.33 38.38
CA LEU A 418 -26.22 15.30 38.56
C LEU A 418 -27.44 14.63 37.90
N ALA A 419 -28.43 14.28 38.73
CA ALA A 419 -29.70 13.75 38.26
C ALA A 419 -30.20 14.72 37.21
N SER A 420 -30.32 14.26 35.97
CA SER A 420 -31.06 15.02 34.95
C SER A 420 -32.41 15.33 35.57
N PRO A 421 -32.83 16.60 35.65
CA PRO A 421 -34.14 16.92 36.19
C PRO A 421 -35.16 16.10 35.39
N ALA A 422 -35.90 15.26 36.11
CA ALA A 422 -37.00 14.52 35.52
C ALA A 422 -37.91 15.59 34.89
N THR A 423 -37.94 15.63 33.56
CA THR A 423 -38.98 16.37 32.84
C THR A 423 -40.29 15.69 33.20
N THR A 424 -40.95 16.21 34.22
CA THR A 424 -42.32 15.90 34.52
C THR A 424 -43.14 16.41 33.34
N GLN A 425 -43.36 15.56 32.36
CA GLN A 425 -44.42 15.77 31.39
C GLN A 425 -45.71 15.64 32.17
N LEU A 426 -46.20 16.75 32.68
CA LEU A 426 -47.59 16.89 33.07
C LEU A 426 -48.41 16.63 31.81
N ALA A 427 -49.08 15.49 31.80
CA ALA A 427 -50.14 15.20 30.87
C ALA A 427 -51.20 16.32 30.98
N LYS A 428 -51.50 16.96 29.88
CA LYS A 428 -52.72 17.64 29.60
C LYS A 428 -53.46 16.90 28.50
#